data_61d112dd930357611691aa6245256a8c
#
_entry.id   61d112dd930357611691aa6245256a8c
#
_cell.length_a   1.000
_cell.length_b   1.000
_cell.length_c   1.000
_cell.angle_alpha   90.00
_cell.angle_beta   90.00
_cell.angle_gamma   90.00
#
_symmetry.space_group_name_H-M   'P 1'
#
loop_
_entity.id
_entity.type
_entity.pdbx_description
1 polymer ?
#
loop_
_entity_poly.entity_id
_entity_poly.type
_entity_poly.pdbx_seq_one_letter_code
_entity_poly.pdbx_strand_id
1 'polypeptide(L)'
;KYAQAKKAPAVALYYQHNAPLEDLKVFDIVVVEPDHGYDPLALRAKGTELYAYTSVAEVQPTRAYFKNIPAQWQMARNGHWNSVVVDQTPAQWPAFFADQVVAPLWQRGYRGFFLDTMDSYRLASRFDEAAQQDGLVRVIETLHERFPGIQLIMNRGFEIAPRLKGKIHMVAAESLYRGWNAGASRYEEVPLADRQWLIAQLKTIQDRDGIPALAIDYVAPHDRALARETAKRIEADGFIPWVTDSRLSTVGVGTLELVPRRILVVYNSSESPALNYSNPHRYAQMPLNHMG
;
A
#
# COMPACT_ATOMS: atom_id res chain seq x y z
N LYS A 1 -22.09 -12.28 25.64
CA LYS A 1 -21.28 -12.47 24.41
C LYS A 1 -20.57 -11.14 24.16
N TYR A 2 -19.32 -11.02 24.59
CA TYR A 2 -18.47 -9.89 24.22
C TYR A 2 -18.18 -10.05 22.72
N ALA A 3 -18.65 -9.09 21.89
CA ALA A 3 -18.19 -8.98 20.53
C ALA A 3 -16.68 -8.66 20.61
N GLN A 4 -15.84 -9.61 20.19
CA GLN A 4 -14.43 -9.29 19.99
C GLN A 4 -14.36 -8.16 18.96
N ALA A 5 -13.82 -7.02 19.36
CA ALA A 5 -13.54 -5.94 18.42
C ALA A 5 -12.68 -6.54 17.30
N LYS A 6 -13.14 -6.43 16.06
CA LYS A 6 -12.42 -6.97 14.90
C LYS A 6 -11.07 -6.26 14.86
N LYS A 7 -9.98 -7.01 15.08
CA LYS A 7 -8.63 -6.45 15.06
C LYS A 7 -8.40 -5.79 13.69
N ALA A 8 -7.83 -4.59 13.68
CA ALA A 8 -7.47 -3.92 12.44
C ALA A 8 -6.52 -4.81 11.63
N PRO A 9 -6.64 -4.86 10.28
CA PRO A 9 -5.77 -5.68 9.46
C PRO A 9 -4.33 -5.18 9.52
N ALA A 10 -3.39 -6.11 9.47
CA ALA A 10 -1.98 -5.79 9.28
C ALA A 10 -1.72 -5.55 7.80
N VAL A 11 -1.22 -4.35 7.47
CA VAL A 11 -0.99 -3.91 6.09
C VAL A 11 0.49 -3.66 5.86
N ALA A 12 1.00 -4.12 4.71
CA ALA A 12 2.35 -3.83 4.23
C ALA A 12 2.30 -3.30 2.80
N LEU A 13 3.26 -2.44 2.43
CA LEU A 13 3.48 -2.00 1.07
C LEU A 13 4.92 -2.31 0.67
N TYR A 14 5.10 -2.90 -0.52
CA TYR A 14 6.42 -3.23 -1.05
C TYR A 14 6.41 -3.11 -2.59
N TYR A 15 7.18 -2.15 -3.14
CA TYR A 15 7.07 -1.79 -4.55
C TYR A 15 8.25 -2.23 -5.41
N GLN A 16 9.26 -2.87 -4.83
CA GLN A 16 10.42 -3.32 -5.58
C GLN A 16 10.24 -4.72 -6.17
N HIS A 17 11.11 -5.08 -7.13
CA HIS A 17 11.22 -6.44 -7.62
C HIS A 17 11.64 -7.40 -6.50
N ASN A 18 11.31 -8.67 -6.66
CA ASN A 18 11.71 -9.72 -5.71
C ASN A 18 11.26 -9.44 -4.26
N ALA A 19 9.99 -9.04 -4.10
CA ALA A 19 9.41 -8.91 -2.78
C ALA A 19 9.62 -10.20 -1.98
N PRO A 20 10.01 -10.08 -0.70
CA PRO A 20 10.22 -11.25 0.17
C PRO A 20 8.85 -11.82 0.59
N LEU A 21 8.16 -12.49 -0.32
CA LEU A 21 6.78 -12.93 -0.13
C LEU A 21 6.62 -13.89 1.05
N GLU A 22 7.64 -14.70 1.36
CA GLU A 22 7.63 -15.58 2.52
C GLU A 22 7.64 -14.81 3.84
N ASP A 23 8.27 -13.63 3.87
CA ASP A 23 8.23 -12.73 5.01
C ASP A 23 6.92 -11.94 5.06
N LEU A 24 6.42 -11.52 3.90
CA LEU A 24 5.21 -10.71 3.78
C LEU A 24 3.91 -11.48 4.04
N LYS A 25 3.92 -12.81 3.99
CA LYS A 25 2.74 -13.68 4.26
C LYS A 25 2.16 -13.54 5.67
N VAL A 26 2.84 -12.87 6.59
CA VAL A 26 2.33 -12.61 7.95
C VAL A 26 1.36 -11.43 8.02
N PHE A 27 1.31 -10.61 6.99
CA PHE A 27 0.38 -9.49 6.87
C PHE A 27 -0.94 -9.95 6.24
N ASP A 28 -2.03 -9.31 6.63
CA ASP A 28 -3.35 -9.60 6.03
C ASP A 28 -3.46 -9.05 4.61
N ILE A 29 -2.87 -7.88 4.38
CA ILE A 29 -2.87 -7.17 3.09
C ILE A 29 -1.44 -6.76 2.75
N VAL A 30 -1.02 -7.03 1.51
CA VAL A 30 0.25 -6.55 0.97
C VAL A 30 0.02 -5.85 -0.35
N VAL A 31 0.34 -4.56 -0.42
CA VAL A 31 0.28 -3.79 -1.67
C VAL A 31 1.59 -3.94 -2.42
N VAL A 32 1.50 -4.34 -3.67
CA VAL A 32 2.67 -4.56 -4.55
C VAL A 32 2.51 -3.85 -5.89
N GLU A 33 3.64 -3.60 -6.54
CA GLU A 33 3.67 -3.18 -7.94
C GLU A 33 3.32 -4.40 -8.84
N PRO A 34 2.15 -4.42 -9.49
CA PRO A 34 1.66 -5.62 -10.19
C PRO A 34 2.47 -5.99 -11.44
N ASP A 35 3.20 -5.03 -12.03
CA ASP A 35 4.02 -5.27 -13.22
C ASP A 35 5.26 -6.14 -12.93
N HIS A 36 5.58 -6.36 -11.65
CA HIS A 36 6.65 -7.26 -11.21
C HIS A 36 6.27 -8.76 -11.25
N GLY A 37 5.05 -9.10 -11.68
CA GLY A 37 4.67 -10.47 -12.02
C GLY A 37 4.34 -11.39 -10.83
N TYR A 38 3.98 -10.84 -9.68
CA TYR A 38 3.56 -11.62 -8.51
C TYR A 38 2.27 -12.41 -8.77
N ASP A 39 2.16 -13.58 -8.14
CA ASP A 39 0.95 -14.41 -8.16
C ASP A 39 0.09 -14.16 -6.90
N PRO A 40 -1.04 -13.45 -7.03
CA PRO A 40 -1.90 -13.17 -5.88
C PRO A 40 -2.60 -14.42 -5.33
N LEU A 41 -2.81 -15.44 -6.15
CA LEU A 41 -3.48 -16.66 -5.71
C LEU A 41 -2.62 -17.49 -4.75
N ALA A 42 -1.31 -17.52 -4.98
CA ALA A 42 -0.36 -18.24 -4.13
C ALA A 42 -0.33 -17.70 -2.69
N LEU A 43 -0.42 -16.37 -2.51
CA LEU A 43 -0.47 -15.76 -1.18
C LEU A 43 -1.86 -15.83 -0.55
N ARG A 44 -2.91 -15.68 -1.33
CA ARG A 44 -4.28 -15.85 -0.83
C ARG A 44 -4.51 -17.21 -0.20
N ALA A 45 -3.95 -18.26 -0.77
CA ALA A 45 -3.99 -19.60 -0.20
C ALA A 45 -3.31 -19.72 1.18
N LYS A 46 -2.44 -18.75 1.52
CA LYS A 46 -1.76 -18.62 2.82
C LYS A 46 -2.41 -17.60 3.76
N GLY A 47 -3.53 -16.99 3.36
CA GLY A 47 -4.29 -16.03 4.17
C GLY A 47 -3.89 -14.56 3.94
N THR A 48 -3.01 -14.25 2.99
CA THR A 48 -2.59 -12.88 2.65
C THR A 48 -3.17 -12.44 1.31
N GLU A 49 -3.85 -11.31 1.29
CA GLU A 49 -4.37 -10.75 0.05
C GLU A 49 -3.37 -9.76 -0.57
N LEU A 50 -2.93 -10.04 -1.81
CA LEU A 50 -2.16 -9.07 -2.58
C LEU A 50 -3.09 -8.02 -3.19
N TYR A 51 -2.79 -6.75 -2.92
CA TYR A 51 -3.41 -5.60 -3.58
C TYR A 51 -2.49 -5.07 -4.66
N ALA A 52 -3.05 -4.83 -5.85
CA ALA A 52 -2.32 -4.21 -6.93
C ALA A 52 -2.27 -2.68 -6.75
N TYR A 53 -1.08 -2.11 -6.75
CA TYR A 53 -0.91 -0.66 -6.89
C TYR A 53 -1.43 -0.22 -8.26
N THR A 54 -2.27 0.81 -8.28
CA THR A 54 -2.78 1.45 -9.50
C THR A 54 -2.84 2.95 -9.32
N SER A 55 -2.39 3.70 -10.32
CA SER A 55 -2.47 5.15 -10.34
C SER A 55 -3.67 5.57 -11.20
N VAL A 56 -4.61 6.34 -10.61
CA VAL A 56 -5.87 6.68 -11.26
C VAL A 56 -5.75 7.96 -12.08
N ALA A 57 -5.26 9.05 -11.47
CA ALA A 57 -5.21 10.35 -12.14
C ALA A 57 -3.82 10.69 -12.73
N GLU A 58 -2.84 9.82 -12.58
CA GLU A 58 -1.55 9.94 -13.25
C GLU A 58 -1.14 8.64 -13.92
N VAL A 59 -0.52 8.72 -15.09
CA VAL A 59 -0.02 7.54 -15.79
C VAL A 59 1.41 7.77 -16.25
N GLN A 60 2.30 6.86 -15.89
CA GLN A 60 3.66 6.85 -16.40
C GLN A 60 3.69 6.38 -17.85
N PRO A 61 4.47 7.03 -18.75
CA PRO A 61 4.57 6.62 -20.16
C PRO A 61 5.08 5.18 -20.38
N THR A 62 5.68 4.58 -19.36
CA THR A 62 6.15 3.18 -19.38
C THR A 62 5.04 2.16 -19.22
N ARG A 63 3.84 2.56 -18.78
CA ARG A 63 2.70 1.64 -18.63
C ARG A 63 2.20 1.21 -20.01
N ALA A 64 1.97 -0.08 -20.18
CA ALA A 64 1.61 -0.68 -21.47
C ALA A 64 0.36 -0.04 -22.12
N TYR A 65 -0.58 0.41 -21.30
CA TYR A 65 -1.83 1.05 -21.76
C TYR A 65 -1.69 2.56 -22.03
N PHE A 66 -0.56 3.19 -21.70
CA PHE A 66 -0.37 4.65 -21.89
C PHE A 66 -0.63 5.10 -23.32
N LYS A 67 -0.14 4.33 -24.30
CA LYS A 67 -0.32 4.62 -25.74
C LYS A 67 -1.79 4.67 -26.19
N ASN A 68 -2.68 4.08 -25.42
CA ASN A 68 -4.11 4.02 -25.71
C ASN A 68 -4.88 5.20 -25.07
N ILE A 69 -4.22 6.05 -24.27
CA ILE A 69 -4.83 7.23 -23.65
C ILE A 69 -4.89 8.34 -24.71
N PRO A 70 -6.09 8.83 -25.08
CA PRO A 70 -6.23 9.94 -26.01
C PRO A 70 -5.46 11.19 -25.54
N ALA A 71 -4.79 11.87 -26.46
CA ALA A 71 -4.00 13.05 -26.12
C ALA A 71 -4.83 14.17 -25.47
N GLN A 72 -6.09 14.31 -25.84
CA GLN A 72 -7.02 15.28 -25.26
C GLN A 72 -7.41 15.00 -23.80
N TRP A 73 -7.12 13.80 -23.27
CA TRP A 73 -7.32 13.46 -21.87
C TRP A 73 -6.09 13.78 -21.00
N GLN A 74 -5.00 14.23 -21.61
CA GLN A 74 -3.76 14.55 -20.91
C GLN A 74 -3.77 16.02 -20.53
N MET A 75 -3.84 16.32 -19.21
CA MET A 75 -3.99 17.69 -18.70
C MET A 75 -2.66 18.37 -18.40
N ALA A 76 -1.72 17.63 -17.82
CA ALA A 76 -0.45 18.16 -17.33
C ALA A 76 0.61 17.06 -17.26
N ARG A 77 1.85 17.47 -17.00
CA ARG A 77 2.96 16.56 -16.70
C ARG A 77 3.43 16.76 -15.26
N ASN A 78 3.61 15.67 -14.54
CA ASN A 78 4.31 15.65 -13.28
C ASN A 78 5.76 15.23 -13.51
N GLY A 79 6.67 16.22 -13.57
CA GLY A 79 8.10 15.96 -13.82
C GLY A 79 8.78 15.19 -12.71
N HIS A 80 8.23 15.20 -11.49
CA HIS A 80 8.79 14.51 -10.33
C HIS A 80 8.71 12.98 -10.48
N TRP A 81 7.58 12.49 -11.03
CA TRP A 81 7.33 11.07 -11.24
C TRP A 81 7.40 10.65 -12.70
N ASN A 82 7.76 11.59 -13.60
CA ASN A 82 7.70 11.37 -15.05
C ASN A 82 6.36 10.77 -15.47
N SER A 83 5.28 11.36 -15.00
CA SER A 83 3.91 10.92 -15.30
C SER A 83 3.09 12.02 -15.97
N VAL A 84 1.99 11.60 -16.58
CA VAL A 84 1.01 12.48 -17.20
C VAL A 84 -0.25 12.47 -16.35
N VAL A 85 -0.76 13.66 -16.02
CA VAL A 85 -2.03 13.84 -15.31
C VAL A 85 -3.17 13.62 -16.30
N VAL A 86 -4.10 12.75 -15.94
CA VAL A 86 -5.23 12.37 -16.78
C VAL A 86 -6.51 13.04 -16.30
N ASP A 87 -7.22 13.64 -17.24
CA ASP A 87 -8.55 14.22 -17.04
C ASP A 87 -9.56 13.14 -16.63
N GLN A 88 -10.22 13.35 -15.52
CA GLN A 88 -11.25 12.45 -14.99
C GLN A 88 -12.64 12.74 -15.57
N THR A 89 -12.81 13.84 -16.30
CA THR A 89 -14.12 14.29 -16.78
C THR A 89 -14.66 13.55 -18.01
N PRO A 90 -13.85 12.96 -18.91
CA PRO A 90 -14.38 12.20 -20.03
C PRO A 90 -15.25 11.03 -19.58
N ALA A 91 -16.45 10.92 -20.14
CA ALA A 91 -17.40 9.85 -19.79
C ALA A 91 -16.84 8.43 -20.06
N GLN A 92 -15.90 8.30 -20.97
CA GLN A 92 -15.25 7.04 -21.33
C GLN A 92 -14.10 6.66 -20.38
N TRP A 93 -13.58 7.59 -19.57
CA TRP A 93 -12.44 7.31 -18.70
C TRP A 93 -12.69 6.19 -17.69
N PRO A 94 -13.83 6.12 -16.97
CA PRO A 94 -14.10 5.01 -16.06
C PRO A 94 -14.06 3.64 -16.74
N ALA A 95 -14.65 3.51 -17.93
CA ALA A 95 -14.61 2.27 -18.70
C ALA A 95 -13.18 1.95 -19.18
N PHE A 96 -12.44 2.94 -19.66
CA PHE A 96 -11.04 2.75 -20.03
C PHE A 96 -10.19 2.24 -18.88
N PHE A 97 -10.31 2.86 -17.70
CA PHE A 97 -9.56 2.44 -16.51
C PHE A 97 -9.94 1.01 -16.08
N ALA A 98 -11.23 0.70 -16.08
CA ALA A 98 -11.70 -0.65 -15.78
C ALA A 98 -11.15 -1.69 -16.78
N ASP A 99 -11.18 -1.41 -18.07
CA ASP A 99 -10.79 -2.37 -19.13
C ASP A 99 -9.28 -2.49 -19.31
N GLN A 100 -8.55 -1.37 -19.26
CA GLN A 100 -7.12 -1.34 -19.58
C GLN A 100 -6.22 -1.54 -18.36
N VAL A 101 -6.70 -1.22 -17.15
CA VAL A 101 -5.89 -1.28 -15.93
C VAL A 101 -6.37 -2.41 -15.02
N VAL A 102 -7.64 -2.42 -14.64
CA VAL A 102 -8.14 -3.34 -13.62
C VAL A 102 -8.44 -4.74 -14.18
N ALA A 103 -9.09 -4.85 -15.34
CA ALA A 103 -9.50 -6.15 -15.89
C ALA A 103 -8.33 -7.12 -16.09
N PRO A 104 -7.17 -6.72 -16.66
CA PRO A 104 -6.03 -7.63 -16.80
C PRO A 104 -5.50 -8.14 -15.44
N LEU A 105 -5.48 -7.28 -14.41
CA LEU A 105 -5.04 -7.64 -13.07
C LEU A 105 -6.07 -8.53 -12.37
N TRP A 106 -7.36 -8.26 -12.56
CA TRP A 106 -8.44 -9.10 -12.06
C TRP A 106 -8.38 -10.51 -12.64
N GLN A 107 -8.08 -10.64 -13.95
CA GLN A 107 -7.89 -11.93 -14.61
C GLN A 107 -6.68 -12.70 -14.06
N ARG A 108 -5.63 -11.98 -13.63
CA ARG A 108 -4.48 -12.55 -12.94
C ARG A 108 -4.78 -13.00 -11.49
N GLY A 109 -5.95 -12.68 -10.95
CA GLY A 109 -6.38 -13.10 -9.63
C GLY A 109 -6.39 -12.02 -8.55
N TYR A 110 -5.97 -10.77 -8.83
CA TYR A 110 -6.11 -9.67 -7.87
C TYR A 110 -7.59 -9.41 -7.56
N ARG A 111 -7.87 -9.12 -6.30
CA ARG A 111 -9.21 -8.73 -5.82
C ARG A 111 -9.19 -7.42 -5.04
N GLY A 112 -8.01 -7.01 -4.61
CA GLY A 112 -7.73 -5.75 -3.95
C GLY A 112 -6.90 -4.82 -4.83
N PHE A 113 -7.17 -3.51 -4.76
CA PHE A 113 -6.48 -2.48 -5.51
C PHE A 113 -6.20 -1.28 -4.61
N PHE A 114 -4.98 -0.76 -4.70
CA PHE A 114 -4.57 0.48 -4.05
C PHE A 114 -4.63 1.58 -5.10
N LEU A 115 -5.56 2.52 -4.91
CA LEU A 115 -5.83 3.62 -5.84
C LEU A 115 -5.04 4.85 -5.43
N ASP A 116 -4.05 5.21 -6.20
CA ASP A 116 -3.17 6.35 -5.96
C ASP A 116 -3.49 7.53 -6.87
N THR A 117 -2.93 8.71 -6.55
CA THR A 117 -2.98 9.95 -7.33
C THR A 117 -4.38 10.59 -7.44
N MET A 118 -5.23 10.36 -6.43
CA MET A 118 -6.64 10.79 -6.45
C MET A 118 -6.85 12.31 -6.48
N ASP A 119 -5.83 13.10 -6.16
CA ASP A 119 -5.86 14.56 -6.14
C ASP A 119 -4.96 15.21 -7.20
N SER A 120 -4.34 14.44 -8.08
CA SER A 120 -3.34 14.91 -9.05
C SER A 120 -3.89 15.85 -10.12
N TYR A 121 -5.20 15.92 -10.34
CA TYR A 121 -5.81 16.94 -11.20
C TYR A 121 -5.45 18.38 -10.77
N ARG A 122 -5.11 18.58 -9.49
CA ARG A 122 -4.65 19.87 -8.95
C ARG A 122 -3.29 20.31 -9.49
N LEU A 123 -2.53 19.43 -10.11
CA LEU A 123 -1.28 19.78 -10.80
C LEU A 123 -1.51 20.46 -12.16
N ALA A 124 -2.71 20.39 -12.71
CA ALA A 124 -3.06 21.08 -13.92
C ALA A 124 -3.29 22.56 -13.66
N SER A 125 -2.90 23.40 -14.63
CA SER A 125 -3.07 24.87 -14.54
C SER A 125 -4.54 25.34 -14.58
N ARG A 126 -5.42 24.49 -15.12
CA ARG A 126 -6.87 24.72 -15.22
C ARG A 126 -7.60 23.41 -15.03
N PHE A 127 -8.58 23.39 -14.16
CA PHE A 127 -9.47 22.25 -13.94
C PHE A 127 -10.77 22.73 -13.26
N ASP A 128 -11.82 21.96 -13.45
CA ASP A 128 -13.05 22.06 -12.65
C ASP A 128 -12.97 20.99 -11.56
N GLU A 129 -12.78 21.41 -10.33
CA GLU A 129 -12.58 20.50 -9.19
C GLU A 129 -13.77 19.55 -9.00
N ALA A 130 -14.99 20.07 -9.07
CA ALA A 130 -16.19 19.26 -8.89
C ALA A 130 -16.34 18.23 -10.01
N ALA A 131 -16.07 18.60 -11.26
CA ALA A 131 -16.12 17.69 -12.39
C ALA A 131 -15.05 16.59 -12.31
N GLN A 132 -13.83 16.91 -11.85
CA GLN A 132 -12.76 15.92 -11.61
C GLN A 132 -13.16 14.94 -10.51
N GLN A 133 -13.68 15.43 -9.39
CA GLN A 133 -14.16 14.61 -8.30
C GLN A 133 -15.33 13.71 -8.72
N ASP A 134 -16.27 14.21 -9.51
CA ASP A 134 -17.34 13.41 -10.11
C ASP A 134 -16.79 12.29 -11.00
N GLY A 135 -15.76 12.59 -11.77
CA GLY A 135 -15.04 11.59 -12.58
C GLY A 135 -14.43 10.47 -11.76
N LEU A 136 -13.73 10.81 -10.68
CA LEU A 136 -13.14 9.84 -9.76
C LEU A 136 -14.20 8.96 -9.08
N VAL A 137 -15.32 9.52 -8.68
CA VAL A 137 -16.45 8.75 -8.12
C VAL A 137 -16.98 7.77 -9.17
N ARG A 138 -17.18 8.22 -10.43
CA ARG A 138 -17.62 7.33 -11.52
C ARG A 138 -16.63 6.18 -11.78
N VAL A 139 -15.31 6.42 -11.68
CA VAL A 139 -14.32 5.34 -11.76
C VAL A 139 -14.59 4.28 -10.71
N ILE A 140 -14.71 4.67 -9.44
CA ILE A 140 -14.93 3.73 -8.33
C ILE A 140 -16.27 2.99 -8.47
N GLU A 141 -17.32 3.68 -8.88
CA GLU A 141 -18.64 3.07 -9.14
C GLU A 141 -18.56 2.05 -10.27
N THR A 142 -17.93 2.38 -11.37
CA THR A 142 -17.71 1.48 -12.51
C THR A 142 -16.91 0.23 -12.09
N LEU A 143 -15.90 0.39 -11.23
CA LEU A 143 -15.14 -0.76 -10.73
C LEU A 143 -16.02 -1.71 -9.92
N HIS A 144 -16.89 -1.20 -9.06
CA HIS A 144 -17.81 -2.05 -8.29
C HIS A 144 -18.87 -2.75 -9.16
N GLU A 145 -19.35 -2.06 -10.20
CA GLU A 145 -20.30 -2.63 -11.16
C GLU A 145 -19.69 -3.78 -11.95
N ARG A 146 -18.44 -3.62 -12.40
CA ARG A 146 -17.76 -4.59 -13.28
C ARG A 146 -17.06 -5.73 -12.54
N PHE A 147 -16.62 -5.48 -11.31
CA PHE A 147 -15.81 -6.40 -10.53
C PHE A 147 -16.46 -6.67 -9.17
N PRO A 148 -17.48 -7.52 -9.11
CA PRO A 148 -18.18 -7.82 -7.85
C PRO A 148 -17.25 -8.32 -6.76
N GLY A 149 -17.29 -7.67 -5.59
CA GLY A 149 -16.42 -8.00 -4.47
C GLY A 149 -15.03 -7.37 -4.52
N ILE A 150 -14.77 -6.44 -5.45
CA ILE A 150 -13.53 -5.67 -5.48
C ILE A 150 -13.31 -4.93 -4.15
N GLN A 151 -12.08 -4.95 -3.68
CA GLN A 151 -11.68 -4.24 -2.46
C GLN A 151 -10.74 -3.10 -2.82
N LEU A 152 -11.05 -1.89 -2.35
CA LEU A 152 -10.33 -0.68 -2.73
C LEU A 152 -9.74 0.01 -1.50
N ILE A 153 -8.43 0.28 -1.54
CA ILE A 153 -7.75 1.24 -0.67
C ILE A 153 -7.54 2.51 -1.49
N MET A 154 -8.01 3.63 -0.98
CA MET A 154 -7.88 4.92 -1.67
C MET A 154 -6.82 5.77 -0.96
N ASN A 155 -5.76 6.15 -1.67
CA ASN A 155 -4.73 7.04 -1.13
C ASN A 155 -5.18 8.50 -1.28
N ARG A 156 -5.44 9.17 -0.15
CA ARG A 156 -6.10 10.48 -0.09
C ARG A 156 -7.52 10.46 -0.68
N GLY A 157 -7.92 11.44 -1.49
CA GLY A 157 -9.28 11.53 -2.02
C GLY A 157 -10.33 11.83 -0.94
N PHE A 158 -9.94 12.57 0.10
CA PHE A 158 -10.78 12.83 1.28
C PHE A 158 -12.09 13.52 0.92
N GLU A 159 -12.07 14.35 -0.12
CA GLU A 159 -13.21 15.13 -0.60
C GLU A 159 -14.34 14.27 -1.15
N ILE A 160 -13.99 13.13 -1.76
CA ILE A 160 -14.95 12.20 -2.36
C ILE A 160 -15.32 11.05 -1.42
N ALA A 161 -14.59 10.84 -0.32
CA ALA A 161 -14.85 9.74 0.61
C ALA A 161 -16.31 9.68 1.11
N PRO A 162 -17.00 10.79 1.42
CA PRO A 162 -18.41 10.75 1.84
C PRO A 162 -19.34 10.10 0.84
N ARG A 163 -19.03 10.25 -0.45
CA ARG A 163 -19.85 9.72 -1.56
C ARG A 163 -19.58 8.22 -1.81
N LEU A 164 -18.52 7.68 -1.20
CA LEU A 164 -18.00 6.33 -1.44
C LEU A 164 -18.20 5.38 -0.25
N LYS A 165 -19.08 5.75 0.67
CA LYS A 165 -19.39 4.91 1.82
C LYS A 165 -19.84 3.51 1.39
N GLY A 166 -19.19 2.48 1.97
CA GLY A 166 -19.40 1.09 1.60
C GLY A 166 -18.72 0.63 0.31
N LYS A 167 -18.05 1.54 -0.43
CA LYS A 167 -17.29 1.22 -1.65
C LYS A 167 -15.77 1.26 -1.43
N ILE A 168 -15.29 1.92 -0.38
CA ILE A 168 -13.88 1.99 -0.02
C ILE A 168 -13.65 1.14 1.22
N HIS A 169 -12.69 0.24 1.14
CA HIS A 169 -12.31 -0.67 2.21
C HIS A 169 -11.42 0.04 3.26
N MET A 170 -10.56 0.95 2.80
CA MET A 170 -9.64 1.70 3.63
C MET A 170 -9.22 3.00 2.92
N VAL A 171 -8.97 4.05 3.69
CA VAL A 171 -8.32 5.27 3.18
C VAL A 171 -6.88 5.28 3.67
N ALA A 172 -5.95 5.51 2.75
CA ALA A 172 -4.54 5.68 3.06
C ALA A 172 -4.14 7.15 2.97
N ALA A 173 -3.10 7.53 3.71
CA ALA A 173 -2.46 8.82 3.57
C ALA A 173 -0.97 8.72 3.87
N GLU A 174 -0.19 9.51 3.17
CA GLU A 174 1.24 9.61 3.34
C GLU A 174 1.63 10.87 4.07
N SER A 175 2.46 10.80 4.79
CA SER A 175 3.40 11.27 5.82
C SER A 175 2.62 11.97 6.92
N LEU A 176 2.36 11.20 7.99
CA LEU A 176 1.68 11.69 9.18
C LEU A 176 2.66 12.28 10.19
N TYR A 177 3.70 11.54 10.55
CA TYR A 177 4.75 11.93 11.49
C TYR A 177 6.09 12.11 10.83
N ARG A 178 6.44 11.24 9.88
CA ARG A 178 7.73 11.19 9.21
C ARG A 178 7.55 11.08 7.71
N GLY A 179 8.28 11.92 6.97
CA GLY A 179 8.21 11.99 5.52
C GLY A 179 9.57 11.95 4.85
N TRP A 180 9.54 11.88 3.54
CA TRP A 180 10.70 12.01 2.69
C TRP A 180 10.65 13.34 1.93
N ASN A 181 11.65 14.18 2.16
CA ASN A 181 11.84 15.41 1.39
C ASN A 181 12.72 15.12 0.17
N ALA A 182 12.10 14.97 -1.00
CA ALA A 182 12.82 14.63 -2.23
C ALA A 182 13.76 15.75 -2.68
N GLY A 183 13.39 17.02 -2.46
CA GLY A 183 14.24 18.17 -2.80
C GLY A 183 15.51 18.24 -1.96
N ALA A 184 15.43 17.88 -0.69
CA ALA A 184 16.56 17.84 0.23
C ALA A 184 17.20 16.44 0.35
N SER A 185 16.64 15.43 -0.30
CA SER A 185 17.08 14.01 -0.24
C SER A 185 17.27 13.50 1.19
N ARG A 186 16.31 13.79 2.07
CA ARG A 186 16.38 13.39 3.49
C ARG A 186 15.02 13.02 4.07
N TYR A 187 15.06 12.17 5.09
CA TYR A 187 13.92 11.92 5.96
C TYR A 187 13.79 13.04 6.98
N GLU A 188 12.56 13.49 7.22
CA GLU A 188 12.30 14.60 8.14
C GLU A 188 10.97 14.42 8.87
N GLU A 189 10.83 15.15 9.98
CA GLU A 189 9.59 15.20 10.72
C GLU A 189 8.57 16.06 9.97
N VAL A 190 7.31 15.60 9.95
CA VAL A 190 6.21 16.36 9.36
C VAL A 190 5.88 17.55 10.27
N PRO A 191 5.75 18.76 9.72
CA PRO A 191 5.34 19.93 10.48
C PRO A 191 4.05 19.70 11.26
N LEU A 192 3.98 20.27 12.46
CA LEU A 192 2.85 20.05 13.37
C LEU A 192 1.49 20.42 12.74
N ALA A 193 1.45 21.52 11.99
CA ALA A 193 0.22 21.97 11.34
C ALA A 193 -0.28 20.96 10.28
N ASP A 194 0.63 20.43 9.47
CA ASP A 194 0.30 19.44 8.43
C ASP A 194 -0.16 18.14 9.06
N ARG A 195 0.51 17.69 10.11
CA ARG A 195 0.13 16.52 10.88
C ARG A 195 -1.27 16.67 11.50
N GLN A 196 -1.54 17.78 12.16
CA GLN A 196 -2.85 18.05 12.77
C GLN A 196 -3.96 18.07 11.72
N TRP A 197 -3.71 18.69 10.59
CA TRP A 197 -4.64 18.70 9.47
C TRP A 197 -4.93 17.27 8.98
N LEU A 198 -3.89 16.47 8.77
CA LEU A 198 -4.06 15.10 8.26
C LEU A 198 -4.77 14.20 9.28
N ILE A 199 -4.44 14.31 10.57
CA ILE A 199 -5.18 13.62 11.64
C ILE A 199 -6.66 13.97 11.59
N ALA A 200 -7.00 15.25 11.46
CA ALA A 200 -8.39 15.70 11.39
C ALA A 200 -9.12 15.11 10.18
N GLN A 201 -8.48 15.05 9.00
CA GLN A 201 -9.06 14.42 7.81
C GLN A 201 -9.36 12.93 8.05
N LEU A 202 -8.36 12.18 8.51
CA LEU A 202 -8.49 10.73 8.74
C LEU A 202 -9.52 10.41 9.82
N LYS A 203 -9.53 11.16 10.94
CA LYS A 203 -10.53 11.01 12.00
C LYS A 203 -11.94 11.28 11.49
N THR A 204 -12.12 12.34 10.72
CA THR A 204 -13.43 12.67 10.14
C THR A 204 -13.96 11.52 9.30
N ILE A 205 -13.12 10.89 8.48
CA ILE A 205 -13.51 9.75 7.63
C ILE A 205 -13.84 8.52 8.49
N GLN A 206 -13.01 8.21 9.50
CA GLN A 206 -13.27 7.10 10.41
C GLN A 206 -14.61 7.28 11.15
N ASP A 207 -14.83 8.44 11.73
CA ASP A 207 -15.98 8.70 12.60
C ASP A 207 -17.29 8.84 11.82
N ARG A 208 -17.25 9.53 10.68
CA ARG A 208 -18.43 9.76 9.84
C ARG A 208 -18.80 8.56 8.95
N ASP A 209 -17.78 7.95 8.33
CA ASP A 209 -17.98 6.98 7.25
C ASP A 209 -17.69 5.54 7.70
N GLY A 210 -17.05 5.35 8.85
CA GLY A 210 -16.67 4.05 9.38
C GLY A 210 -15.57 3.38 8.56
N ILE A 211 -14.77 4.16 7.79
CA ILE A 211 -13.71 3.66 6.92
C ILE A 211 -12.39 3.67 7.70
N PRO A 212 -11.69 2.52 7.85
CA PRO A 212 -10.38 2.47 8.48
C PRO A 212 -9.36 3.34 7.75
N ALA A 213 -8.41 3.92 8.51
CA ALA A 213 -7.35 4.75 7.97
C ALA A 213 -5.98 4.09 8.13
N LEU A 214 -5.20 4.08 7.04
CA LEU A 214 -3.82 3.62 6.97
C LEU A 214 -2.90 4.85 6.85
N ALA A 215 -1.96 5.02 7.77
CA ALA A 215 -0.94 6.05 7.66
C ALA A 215 0.39 5.41 7.25
N ILE A 216 0.95 5.92 6.17
CA ILE A 216 2.22 5.46 5.58
C ILE A 216 3.28 6.51 5.86
N ASP A 217 4.29 6.16 6.66
CA ASP A 217 5.37 7.06 7.03
C ASP A 217 6.73 6.55 6.56
N TYR A 218 7.67 7.47 6.41
CA TYR A 218 8.98 7.18 5.85
C TYR A 218 10.10 7.47 6.84
N VAL A 219 10.91 6.44 7.11
CA VAL A 219 12.08 6.47 7.99
C VAL A 219 13.24 5.76 7.30
N ALA A 220 14.46 6.19 7.59
CA ALA A 220 15.64 5.52 7.05
C ALA A 220 15.65 4.02 7.42
N PRO A 221 15.93 3.09 6.49
CA PRO A 221 15.75 1.66 6.70
C PRO A 221 16.58 1.07 7.85
N HIS A 222 17.69 1.73 8.22
CA HIS A 222 18.54 1.31 9.35
C HIS A 222 18.04 1.80 10.70
N ASP A 223 17.13 2.79 10.75
CA ASP A 223 16.61 3.35 12.00
C ASP A 223 15.31 2.64 12.44
N ARG A 224 15.46 1.37 12.81
CA ARG A 224 14.33 0.54 13.25
C ARG A 224 13.70 1.04 14.56
N ALA A 225 14.47 1.71 15.41
CA ALA A 225 13.95 2.27 16.67
C ALA A 225 12.96 3.39 16.38
N LEU A 226 13.32 4.33 15.51
CA LEU A 226 12.44 5.42 15.08
C LEU A 226 11.23 4.90 14.32
N ALA A 227 11.38 3.87 13.50
CA ALA A 227 10.27 3.26 12.79
C ALA A 227 9.23 2.66 13.75
N ARG A 228 9.66 1.96 14.81
CA ARG A 228 8.77 1.42 15.87
C ARG A 228 8.08 2.53 16.66
N GLU A 229 8.82 3.57 17.01
CA GLU A 229 8.24 4.74 17.72
C GLU A 229 7.16 5.40 16.85
N THR A 230 7.46 5.62 15.57
CA THR A 230 6.53 6.23 14.62
C THR A 230 5.27 5.37 14.45
N ALA A 231 5.42 4.06 14.28
CA ALA A 231 4.28 3.15 14.17
C ALA A 231 3.39 3.17 15.42
N LYS A 232 3.98 3.18 16.63
CA LYS A 232 3.23 3.30 17.89
C LYS A 232 2.47 4.61 18.00
N ARG A 233 3.03 5.73 17.53
CA ARG A 233 2.34 7.02 17.51
C ARG A 233 1.12 6.99 16.59
N ILE A 234 1.28 6.41 15.40
CA ILE A 234 0.17 6.23 14.44
C ILE A 234 -0.94 5.37 15.05
N GLU A 235 -0.58 4.25 15.69
CA GLU A 235 -1.56 3.38 16.39
C GLU A 235 -2.27 4.11 17.54
N ALA A 236 -1.55 4.93 18.29
CA ALA A 236 -2.12 5.71 19.39
C ALA A 236 -3.18 6.71 18.91
N ASP A 237 -3.05 7.20 17.68
CA ASP A 237 -4.08 8.02 17.03
C ASP A 237 -5.26 7.21 16.50
N GLY A 238 -5.19 5.86 16.56
CA GLY A 238 -6.24 4.95 16.09
C GLY A 238 -6.17 4.64 14.59
N PHE A 239 -4.99 4.81 13.97
CA PHE A 239 -4.76 4.49 12.57
C PHE A 239 -3.92 3.22 12.43
N ILE A 240 -4.02 2.58 11.27
CA ILE A 240 -3.19 1.42 10.91
C ILE A 240 -1.83 1.97 10.46
N PRO A 241 -0.71 1.57 11.08
CA PRO A 241 0.60 2.07 10.69
C PRO A 241 1.23 1.23 9.58
N TRP A 242 1.98 1.90 8.72
CA TRP A 242 3.04 1.30 7.92
C TRP A 242 4.21 2.26 7.83
N VAL A 243 5.35 1.91 8.42
CA VAL A 243 6.55 2.74 8.43
C VAL A 243 7.68 2.01 7.70
N THR A 244 8.13 2.57 6.60
CA THR A 244 9.11 1.97 5.69
C THR A 244 10.06 3.03 5.13
N ASP A 245 10.92 2.65 4.18
CA ASP A 245 11.78 3.60 3.46
C ASP A 245 11.01 4.30 2.31
N SER A 246 11.54 5.42 1.84
CA SER A 246 10.92 6.26 0.81
C SER A 246 10.72 5.58 -0.56
N ARG A 247 11.37 4.44 -0.79
CA ARG A 247 11.24 3.64 -2.02
C ARG A 247 10.31 2.45 -1.85
N LEU A 248 9.75 2.24 -0.67
CA LEU A 248 8.99 1.04 -0.31
C LEU A 248 9.75 -0.25 -0.71
N SER A 249 11.04 -0.28 -0.37
CA SER A 249 11.99 -1.34 -0.75
C SER A 249 12.40 -2.25 0.40
N THR A 250 11.93 -1.95 1.61
CA THR A 250 12.22 -2.75 2.81
C THR A 250 10.93 -3.16 3.50
N VAL A 251 10.96 -4.30 4.16
CA VAL A 251 9.87 -4.69 5.05
C VAL A 251 9.87 -3.77 6.26
N GLY A 252 8.83 -2.97 6.34
CA GLY A 252 8.69 -1.91 7.34
C GLY A 252 8.21 -2.41 8.70
N VAL A 253 7.73 -1.46 9.50
CA VAL A 253 7.07 -1.69 10.78
C VAL A 253 5.61 -1.25 10.64
N GLY A 254 4.70 -2.16 10.89
CA GLY A 254 3.27 -1.91 10.94
C GLY A 254 2.71 -2.28 12.30
N THR A 255 1.46 -2.76 12.33
CA THR A 255 0.89 -3.44 13.50
C THR A 255 1.64 -4.72 13.86
N LEU A 256 2.38 -5.25 12.89
CA LEU A 256 3.33 -6.33 13.04
C LEU A 256 4.72 -5.86 12.61
N GLU A 257 5.74 -6.40 13.23
CA GLU A 257 7.12 -6.24 12.80
C GLU A 257 7.78 -7.59 12.62
N LEU A 258 8.35 -7.80 11.44
CA LEU A 258 9.23 -8.92 11.20
C LEU A 258 10.60 -8.64 11.81
N VAL A 259 10.95 -9.40 12.83
CA VAL A 259 12.28 -9.37 13.43
C VAL A 259 13.03 -10.61 12.94
N PRO A 260 13.99 -10.48 12.02
CA PRO A 260 14.79 -11.59 11.59
C PRO A 260 15.53 -12.19 12.79
N ARG A 261 15.17 -13.40 13.16
CA ARG A 261 15.87 -14.12 14.23
C ARG A 261 17.00 -14.93 13.61
N ARG A 262 18.21 -14.60 13.98
CA ARG A 262 19.39 -15.43 13.66
C ARG A 262 19.73 -16.25 14.90
N ILE A 263 19.68 -17.57 14.77
CA ILE A 263 20.08 -18.49 15.81
C ILE A 263 21.45 -19.00 15.46
N LEU A 264 22.46 -18.62 16.28
CA LEU A 264 23.79 -19.19 16.17
C LEU A 264 23.82 -20.51 16.93
N VAL A 265 24.00 -21.60 16.20
CA VAL A 265 24.18 -22.92 16.81
C VAL A 265 25.67 -23.23 16.84
N VAL A 266 26.20 -23.35 18.05
CA VAL A 266 27.62 -23.73 18.28
C VAL A 266 27.64 -25.19 18.71
N TYR A 267 28.51 -25.98 18.07
CA TYR A 267 28.69 -27.38 18.39
C TYR A 267 30.17 -27.77 18.42
N ASN A 268 30.49 -28.80 19.16
CA ASN A 268 31.84 -29.34 19.23
C ASN A 268 32.06 -30.36 18.11
N SER A 269 32.91 -30.00 17.13
CA SER A 269 33.20 -30.87 15.96
C SER A 269 33.96 -32.16 16.33
N SER A 270 34.54 -32.22 17.53
CA SER A 270 35.19 -33.45 18.02
C SER A 270 34.16 -34.51 18.48
N GLU A 271 32.93 -34.10 18.83
CA GLU A 271 31.87 -35.04 19.21
C GLU A 271 31.11 -35.58 17.99
N SER A 272 31.03 -34.81 16.91
CA SER A 272 30.42 -35.23 15.67
C SER A 272 31.08 -34.49 14.49
N PRO A 273 31.92 -35.14 13.72
CA PRO A 273 32.65 -34.52 12.61
C PRO A 273 31.73 -34.08 11.46
N ALA A 274 30.55 -34.65 11.37
CA ALA A 274 29.56 -34.31 10.37
C ALA A 274 28.39 -33.55 11.01
N LEU A 275 28.18 -32.29 10.60
CA LEU A 275 27.14 -31.41 11.11
C LEU A 275 25.75 -32.09 11.09
N ASN A 276 25.43 -32.85 10.04
CA ASN A 276 24.13 -33.51 9.87
C ASN A 276 23.81 -34.57 10.92
N TYR A 277 24.82 -35.06 11.65
CA TYR A 277 24.67 -36.03 12.73
C TYR A 277 24.87 -35.45 14.12
N SER A 278 25.18 -34.14 14.18
CA SER A 278 25.38 -33.46 15.46
C SER A 278 24.05 -33.27 16.22
N ASN A 279 24.13 -33.20 17.54
CA ASN A 279 22.98 -32.90 18.39
C ASN A 279 22.32 -31.57 18.06
N PRO A 280 23.05 -30.46 17.81
CA PRO A 280 22.47 -29.20 17.36
C PRO A 280 21.66 -29.33 16.06
N HIS A 281 22.13 -30.11 15.09
CA HIS A 281 21.38 -30.33 13.86
C HIS A 281 20.09 -31.09 14.12
N ARG A 282 20.15 -32.19 14.88
CA ARG A 282 18.97 -33.05 15.13
C ARG A 282 17.93 -32.38 16.00
N TYR A 283 18.33 -31.70 17.06
CA TYR A 283 17.42 -31.22 18.12
C TYR A 283 17.09 -29.73 18.02
N ALA A 284 17.80 -28.97 17.19
CA ALA A 284 17.52 -27.54 17.01
C ALA A 284 17.28 -27.19 15.54
N GLN A 285 18.24 -27.42 14.65
CA GLN A 285 18.16 -26.97 13.27
C GLN A 285 17.00 -27.62 12.49
N MET A 286 16.82 -28.92 12.61
CA MET A 286 15.70 -29.60 11.91
C MET A 286 14.33 -29.13 12.40
N PRO A 287 14.03 -29.06 13.69
CA PRO A 287 12.77 -28.52 14.19
C PRO A 287 12.57 -27.05 13.79
N LEU A 288 13.62 -26.21 13.87
CA LEU A 288 13.54 -24.80 13.51
C LEU A 288 13.26 -24.61 12.01
N ASN A 289 13.90 -25.41 11.13
CA ASN A 289 13.63 -25.39 9.71
C ASN A 289 12.20 -25.85 9.35
N HIS A 290 11.63 -26.73 10.17
CA HIS A 290 10.25 -27.18 9.99
C HIS A 290 9.22 -26.13 10.44
N MET A 291 9.59 -25.28 11.37
CA MET A 291 8.73 -24.22 11.90
C MET A 291 8.73 -22.94 11.03
N GLY A 292 9.60 -22.81 10.03
CA GLY A 292 9.70 -21.72 9.06
C GLY A 292 10.70 -20.66 9.44
#